data_f52f2bd00944033ebaf1f62e5a0035db
#
_entry.id   f52f2bd00944033ebaf1f62e5a0035db
#
_cell.length_a   1.000
_cell.length_b   1.000
_cell.length_c   1.000
_cell.angle_alpha   90.00
_cell.angle_beta   90.00
_cell.angle_gamma   90.00
#
_symmetry.space_group_name_H-M   'P 1'
#
loop_
_entity.id
_entity.type
_entity.pdbx_description
1 polymer ?
#
loop_
_entity_poly.entity_id
_entity_poly.type
_entity_poly.pdbx_seq_one_letter_code
_entity_poly.pdbx_strand_id
1 'polypeptide(L)'
;MREEFEGIPKESDPTPEESETRQALTVIDFNPWMFSGSDQLVDFFFAQIGAELKVKNKNKRRFRKIAKLLQKYGGILRPAFQLIPFPGAGAVGDLIVGAAGTTSADRSVQEVKDDITKALSKLEEPIVVVIDDIDRLTKIEIREIFKLARLTASFPNIIYLLAFDRERVEQALSEDGISGRAYLEKIVLLSFDVPQAQWKPFQSRISAELDHILALITNTTFDEDRWDYLVYPKVIMPLLSTIRDVKRYFISTKQTIKNLGDQIDLVDLFAMEALRIFHPEIFRRLVKLRYELTEAYNFMDQKDERSKKTIEKLLEDFPDDNVIHSLIEYVFPAALSAHESGDLGSWRAAHRMADIEFLNLYFDRVASDQLIAFRYSEHALDFLNDQAALKKYLTESVSLEMLADVIFGFNTLEEKFIDNMAVPGSITLLNLIGSFPKQQRLFDAVGRVVYKLLCHVENKEKREEFIEQILKDIETYSSKIYFIDTVLTASIDGGLLPTCTAFKGKILQKFCIEVGETPPSIPSREWDIGRVYNAFLGELYNWEETETP
;
A
#
# COMPACT_ATOMS: atom_id res chain seq x y z
N MET A 1 19.95 3.45 17.64
CA MET A 1 20.34 3.18 19.05
C MET A 1 20.66 4.44 19.89
N ARG A 2 21.20 5.54 19.38
CA ARG A 2 21.39 6.79 20.17
C ARG A 2 20.09 7.57 20.41
N GLU A 3 19.16 7.60 19.47
CA GLU A 3 17.88 8.33 19.59
C GLU A 3 16.84 7.61 20.46
N GLU A 4 16.98 6.31 20.68
CA GLU A 4 15.99 5.51 21.44
C GLU A 4 16.25 5.50 22.95
N PHE A 5 17.41 5.99 23.41
CA PHE A 5 17.67 6.16 24.85
C PHE A 5 17.07 7.43 25.45
N GLU A 6 16.52 8.34 24.63
CA GLU A 6 15.86 9.56 25.14
C GLU A 6 14.44 9.33 25.67
N GLY A 7 13.87 8.13 25.51
CA GLY A 7 12.50 7.77 25.94
C GLY A 7 12.37 7.05 27.27
N ILE A 8 13.41 6.88 28.06
CA ILE A 8 13.30 6.39 29.45
C ILE A 8 12.77 7.55 30.30
N PRO A 9 11.67 7.36 31.09
CA PRO A 9 11.21 8.40 31.99
C PRO A 9 12.38 8.86 32.85
N LYS A 10 12.71 10.13 32.80
CA LYS A 10 13.70 10.74 33.68
C LYS A 10 13.18 10.54 35.12
N GLU A 11 13.76 9.61 35.87
CA GLU A 11 13.79 9.74 37.28
C GLU A 11 14.39 11.13 37.58
N SER A 12 13.63 11.97 38.23
CA SER A 12 13.94 13.32 38.75
C SER A 12 15.23 13.96 38.18
N ASP A 13 15.10 15.11 37.54
CA ASP A 13 16.27 15.87 37.06
C ASP A 13 17.41 15.85 38.07
N PRO A 14 18.61 15.40 37.69
CA PRO A 14 19.74 15.34 38.61
C PRO A 14 20.05 16.76 39.09
N THR A 15 20.32 16.88 40.37
CA THR A 15 20.74 18.15 40.98
C THR A 15 22.01 18.65 40.28
N PRO A 16 22.26 19.97 40.20
CA PRO A 16 23.44 20.54 39.54
C PRO A 16 24.77 19.92 40.01
N GLU A 17 24.86 19.40 41.20
CA GLU A 17 26.02 18.70 41.75
C GLU A 17 26.23 17.28 41.20
N GLU A 18 25.15 16.60 40.77
CA GLU A 18 25.21 15.26 40.14
C GLU A 18 25.57 15.33 38.65
N SER A 19 25.35 16.47 37.99
CA SER A 19 25.69 16.66 36.59
C SER A 19 27.19 16.92 36.36
N GLU A 20 27.91 17.45 37.35
CA GLU A 20 29.36 17.69 37.23
C GLU A 20 30.22 16.42 37.39
N THR A 21 29.68 15.33 37.92
CA THR A 21 30.44 14.10 38.23
C THR A 21 30.29 12.97 37.22
N ARG A 22 29.41 13.10 36.24
CA ARG A 22 29.33 12.12 35.12
C ARG A 22 30.40 12.46 34.09
N GLN A 23 31.62 11.96 34.32
CA GLN A 23 32.65 11.95 33.28
C GLN A 23 32.10 11.13 32.10
N ALA A 24 32.15 11.73 30.90
CA ALA A 24 31.56 11.11 29.72
C ALA A 24 32.35 9.84 29.34
N LEU A 25 31.73 8.67 29.49
CA LEU A 25 32.28 7.38 29.10
C LEU A 25 32.74 7.39 27.63
N THR A 26 33.95 6.86 27.36
CA THR A 26 34.46 6.78 26.00
C THR A 26 33.86 5.58 25.29
N VAL A 27 32.81 5.81 24.47
CA VAL A 27 32.14 4.78 23.64
C VAL A 27 32.66 4.86 22.22
N ILE A 28 33.03 3.74 21.63
CA ILE A 28 33.54 3.60 20.25
C ILE A 28 32.60 2.63 19.53
N ASP A 29 32.01 3.07 18.43
CA ASP A 29 31.17 2.21 17.59
C ASP A 29 32.02 1.60 16.49
N PHE A 30 31.97 0.27 16.34
CA PHE A 30 32.58 -0.47 15.25
C PHE A 30 31.55 -1.31 14.54
N ASN A 31 31.33 -1.01 13.25
CA ASN A 31 30.46 -1.81 12.41
C ASN A 31 31.30 -2.62 11.41
N PRO A 32 31.54 -3.93 11.69
CA PRO A 32 32.40 -4.76 10.86
C PRO A 32 31.82 -5.02 9.46
N TRP A 33 30.49 -4.91 9.28
CA TRP A 33 29.83 -5.08 7.98
C TRP A 33 30.29 -4.06 6.94
N MET A 34 30.70 -2.87 7.36
CA MET A 34 31.27 -1.85 6.45
C MET A 34 32.60 -2.30 5.81
N PHE A 35 33.25 -3.31 6.37
CA PHE A 35 34.53 -3.85 5.93
C PHE A 35 34.45 -5.30 5.46
N SER A 36 33.23 -5.83 5.32
CA SER A 36 32.97 -7.19 4.85
C SER A 36 33.54 -7.40 3.44
N GLY A 37 34.11 -8.59 3.21
CA GLY A 37 34.79 -8.94 1.98
C GLY A 37 36.25 -8.47 1.89
N SER A 38 36.80 -7.86 2.94
CA SER A 38 38.21 -7.47 2.99
C SER A 38 39.02 -8.37 3.92
N ASP A 39 40.19 -8.81 3.46
CA ASP A 39 41.14 -9.58 4.29
C ASP A 39 41.82 -8.72 5.38
N GLN A 40 41.32 -7.51 5.62
CA GLN A 40 41.93 -6.49 6.49
C GLN A 40 41.06 -6.11 7.68
N LEU A 41 40.07 -6.94 8.05
CA LEU A 41 39.13 -6.65 9.13
C LEU A 41 39.84 -6.28 10.45
N VAL A 42 40.92 -6.98 10.77
CA VAL A 42 41.76 -6.72 11.96
C VAL A 42 42.41 -5.33 11.91
N ASP A 43 42.96 -4.95 10.75
CA ASP A 43 43.60 -3.64 10.58
C ASP A 43 42.58 -2.52 10.72
N PHE A 44 41.39 -2.66 10.11
CA PHE A 44 40.31 -1.68 10.21
C PHE A 44 39.80 -1.54 11.65
N PHE A 45 39.66 -2.65 12.37
CA PHE A 45 39.24 -2.61 13.76
C PHE A 45 40.20 -1.74 14.62
N PHE A 46 41.50 -2.01 14.58
CA PHE A 46 42.45 -1.24 15.35
C PHE A 46 42.65 0.19 14.84
N ALA A 47 42.56 0.38 13.54
CA ALA A 47 42.63 1.71 12.93
C ALA A 47 41.44 2.59 13.35
N GLN A 48 40.23 2.07 13.32
CA GLN A 48 39.03 2.81 13.70
C GLN A 48 39.01 3.14 15.19
N ILE A 49 39.28 2.15 16.05
CA ILE A 49 39.43 2.41 17.51
C ILE A 49 40.46 3.50 17.76
N GLY A 50 41.61 3.39 17.10
CA GLY A 50 42.68 4.40 17.22
C GLY A 50 42.28 5.77 16.72
N ALA A 51 41.50 5.86 15.64
CA ALA A 51 41.02 7.13 15.11
C ALA A 51 39.97 7.77 16.04
N GLU A 52 38.98 7.02 16.50
CA GLU A 52 37.93 7.49 17.42
C GLU A 52 38.53 7.97 18.76
N LEU A 53 39.49 7.24 19.32
CA LEU A 53 40.20 7.66 20.54
C LEU A 53 40.92 8.98 20.36
N LYS A 54 41.49 9.26 19.19
CA LYS A 54 42.15 10.54 18.89
C LYS A 54 41.14 11.69 18.77
N VAL A 55 39.97 11.44 18.16
CA VAL A 55 38.95 12.46 17.91
C VAL A 55 38.22 12.83 19.19
N LYS A 56 37.69 11.85 19.90
CA LYS A 56 36.88 12.06 21.11
C LYS A 56 37.67 12.61 22.29
N ASN A 57 38.99 12.39 22.32
CA ASN A 57 39.88 12.78 23.42
C ASN A 57 41.07 13.64 22.96
N LYS A 58 40.81 14.66 22.11
CA LYS A 58 41.81 15.51 21.48
C LYS A 58 42.84 16.09 22.45
N ASN A 59 42.49 16.42 23.68
CA ASN A 59 43.32 17.07 24.67
C ASN A 59 44.07 16.11 25.63
N LYS A 60 43.76 14.79 25.61
CA LYS A 60 44.38 13.82 26.51
C LYS A 60 45.55 13.08 25.82
N ARG A 61 46.80 13.43 26.13
CA ARG A 61 48.00 12.76 25.56
C ARG A 61 48.01 11.24 25.73
N ARG A 62 47.35 10.72 26.80
CA ARG A 62 47.23 9.27 27.08
C ARG A 62 46.49 8.53 25.97
N PHE A 63 45.35 9.02 25.52
CA PHE A 63 44.56 8.39 24.45
C PHE A 63 45.28 8.37 23.10
N ARG A 64 46.05 9.42 22.78
CA ARG A 64 46.87 9.43 21.56
C ARG A 64 47.96 8.38 21.59
N LYS A 65 48.55 8.09 22.76
CA LYS A 65 49.53 7.03 22.93
C LYS A 65 48.91 5.68 22.75
N ILE A 66 47.74 5.40 23.39
CA ILE A 66 47.01 4.16 23.25
C ILE A 66 46.61 3.94 21.79
N ALA A 67 46.06 4.96 21.11
CA ALA A 67 45.68 4.88 19.70
C ALA A 67 46.84 4.47 18.78
N LYS A 68 48.04 5.05 18.99
CA LYS A 68 49.24 4.66 18.21
C LYS A 68 49.68 3.24 18.49
N LEU A 69 49.61 2.79 19.76
CA LEU A 69 49.97 1.44 20.14
C LEU A 69 48.98 0.40 19.55
N LEU A 70 47.69 0.68 19.59
CA LEU A 70 46.63 -0.19 19.01
C LEU A 70 46.81 -0.30 17.49
N GLN A 71 47.09 0.79 16.78
CA GLN A 71 47.35 0.75 15.33
C GLN A 71 48.60 -0.07 15.01
N LYS A 72 49.67 0.08 15.80
CA LYS A 72 50.90 -0.74 15.62
C LYS A 72 50.62 -2.22 15.90
N TYR A 73 49.83 -2.52 16.93
CA TYR A 73 49.47 -3.89 17.30
C TYR A 73 48.66 -4.60 16.18
N GLY A 74 47.70 -3.91 15.55
CA GLY A 74 46.94 -4.43 14.41
C GLY A 74 47.86 -4.85 13.26
N GLY A 75 48.76 -3.98 12.85
CA GLY A 75 49.69 -4.31 11.75
C GLY A 75 50.64 -5.48 12.04
N ILE A 76 51.07 -5.66 13.32
CA ILE A 76 51.90 -6.79 13.70
C ILE A 76 51.08 -8.07 13.88
N LEU A 77 49.86 -7.97 14.38
CA LEU A 77 48.98 -9.12 14.65
C LEU A 77 48.46 -9.77 13.38
N ARG A 78 48.27 -9.01 12.31
CA ARG A 78 47.66 -9.50 11.06
C ARG A 78 48.29 -10.76 10.48
N PRO A 79 49.61 -10.88 10.27
CA PRO A 79 50.19 -12.12 9.73
C PRO A 79 49.99 -13.32 10.66
N ALA A 80 50.09 -13.11 11.98
CA ALA A 80 49.88 -14.17 12.96
C ALA A 80 48.40 -14.60 13.09
N PHE A 81 47.46 -13.66 12.86
CA PHE A 81 46.03 -13.87 13.00
C PHE A 81 45.48 -14.90 11.99
N GLN A 82 46.01 -14.92 10.77
CA GLN A 82 45.64 -15.89 9.73
C GLN A 82 46.08 -17.29 10.05
N LEU A 83 47.16 -17.45 10.83
CA LEU A 83 47.72 -18.73 11.21
C LEU A 83 47.05 -19.39 12.43
N ILE A 84 46.23 -18.64 13.17
CA ILE A 84 45.53 -19.14 14.36
C ILE A 84 44.33 -19.98 13.93
N PRO A 85 44.33 -21.32 14.17
CA PRO A 85 43.18 -22.16 13.81
C PRO A 85 41.92 -21.81 14.62
N PHE A 86 40.77 -21.99 14.01
CA PHE A 86 39.46 -21.91 14.63
C PHE A 86 38.78 -23.27 14.51
N PRO A 87 38.07 -23.77 15.49
CA PRO A 87 38.01 -23.50 16.92
C PRO A 87 38.94 -24.42 17.72
N GLY A 88 39.33 -23.96 18.91
CA GLY A 88 39.64 -24.89 19.98
C GLY A 88 41.08 -25.33 20.19
N ALA A 89 42.05 -24.82 19.49
CA ALA A 89 43.45 -25.04 19.90
C ALA A 89 43.68 -24.38 21.28
N GLY A 90 43.79 -25.19 22.29
CA GLY A 90 43.89 -24.80 23.71
C GLY A 90 45.09 -23.93 24.08
N ALA A 91 45.94 -23.56 23.13
CA ALA A 91 47.17 -22.81 23.34
C ALA A 91 47.32 -21.61 22.41
N VAL A 92 46.31 -20.71 22.38
CA VAL A 92 46.40 -19.47 21.58
C VAL A 92 47.54 -18.59 22.08
N GLY A 93 47.91 -18.67 23.36
CA GLY A 93 49.04 -17.92 23.93
C GLY A 93 50.39 -18.40 23.37
N ASP A 94 50.58 -19.69 23.26
CA ASP A 94 51.87 -20.30 22.83
C ASP A 94 52.08 -20.21 21.32
N LEU A 95 51.00 -20.25 20.51
CA LEU A 95 51.05 -20.09 19.05
C LEU A 95 51.44 -18.67 18.60
N ILE A 96 50.98 -17.65 19.33
CA ILE A 96 51.34 -16.25 19.04
C ILE A 96 52.84 -16.06 19.30
N VAL A 97 53.43 -16.69 20.30
CA VAL A 97 54.86 -16.65 20.62
C VAL A 97 55.68 -17.37 19.56
N GLY A 98 55.17 -18.52 19.02
CA GLY A 98 55.86 -19.28 17.98
C GLY A 98 55.85 -18.64 16.59
N ALA A 99 54.76 -18.00 16.20
CA ALA A 99 54.62 -17.30 14.90
C ALA A 99 55.39 -15.96 14.84
N ALA A 100 55.64 -15.33 15.98
CA ALA A 100 56.36 -14.06 16.08
C ALA A 100 57.88 -14.21 15.85
N GLY A 101 58.39 -15.45 15.80
CA GLY A 101 59.84 -15.71 15.60
C GLY A 101 60.37 -15.56 14.17
N THR A 102 59.50 -15.32 13.17
CA THR A 102 59.90 -15.33 11.74
C THR A 102 59.88 -14.00 11.02
N THR A 103 59.46 -12.90 11.67
CA THR A 103 59.49 -11.56 11.05
C THR A 103 60.44 -10.64 11.79
N SER A 104 61.38 -10.08 11.06
CA SER A 104 62.32 -9.02 11.46
C SER A 104 61.64 -7.68 11.78
N ALA A 105 60.75 -7.67 12.75
CA ALA A 105 60.15 -6.44 13.25
C ALA A 105 60.79 -6.07 14.58
N ASP A 106 61.20 -4.82 14.77
CA ASP A 106 61.95 -4.24 15.89
C ASP A 106 61.34 -4.49 17.30
N ARG A 107 60.16 -5.11 17.42
CA ARG A 107 59.52 -5.50 18.69
C ARG A 107 58.57 -6.69 18.53
N SER A 108 58.56 -7.58 19.53
CA SER A 108 57.66 -8.72 19.55
C SER A 108 56.18 -8.29 19.77
N VAL A 109 55.22 -9.08 19.28
CA VAL A 109 53.77 -8.90 19.52
C VAL A 109 53.50 -8.75 21.03
N GLN A 110 54.20 -9.53 21.85
CA GLN A 110 54.03 -9.52 23.30
C GLN A 110 54.49 -8.21 23.94
N GLU A 111 55.61 -7.63 23.52
CA GLU A 111 56.08 -6.33 24.03
C GLU A 111 55.08 -5.21 23.73
N VAL A 112 54.48 -5.17 22.51
CA VAL A 112 53.46 -4.18 22.16
C VAL A 112 52.18 -4.38 22.96
N LYS A 113 51.79 -5.67 23.20
CA LYS A 113 50.65 -6.00 24.05
C LYS A 113 50.86 -5.53 25.49
N ASP A 114 52.05 -5.72 26.05
CA ASP A 114 52.40 -5.26 27.40
C ASP A 114 52.37 -3.73 27.51
N ASP A 115 52.88 -3.04 26.49
CA ASP A 115 52.81 -1.57 26.42
C ASP A 115 51.38 -1.05 26.35
N ILE A 116 50.50 -1.70 25.61
CA ILE A 116 49.05 -1.39 25.56
C ILE A 116 48.44 -1.61 26.93
N THR A 117 48.69 -2.78 27.53
CA THR A 117 48.17 -3.16 28.84
C THR A 117 48.57 -2.11 29.91
N LYS A 118 49.85 -1.71 29.94
CA LYS A 118 50.34 -0.66 30.85
C LYS A 118 49.71 0.71 30.57
N ALA A 119 49.42 1.02 29.32
CA ALA A 119 48.80 2.29 28.95
C ALA A 119 47.31 2.33 29.32
N LEU A 120 46.58 1.23 29.10
CA LEU A 120 45.15 1.06 29.42
C LEU A 120 44.91 1.02 30.93
N SER A 121 45.78 0.31 31.70
CA SER A 121 45.68 0.25 33.17
C SER A 121 45.77 1.62 33.87
N LYS A 122 46.26 2.65 33.17
CA LYS A 122 46.38 4.04 33.68
C LYS A 122 45.14 4.88 33.39
N LEU A 123 44.13 4.33 32.71
CA LEU A 123 42.87 5.00 32.50
C LEU A 123 42.02 4.91 33.76
N GLU A 124 41.35 6.00 34.08
CA GLU A 124 40.42 6.08 35.20
C GLU A 124 39.04 5.48 34.83
N GLU A 125 38.71 5.56 33.54
CA GLU A 125 37.45 5.09 32.98
C GLU A 125 37.68 4.07 31.88
N PRO A 126 36.79 3.07 31.76
CA PRO A 126 36.89 2.09 30.69
C PRO A 126 36.49 2.68 29.32
N ILE A 127 37.04 2.10 28.27
CA ILE A 127 36.63 2.30 26.88
C ILE A 127 35.61 1.22 26.56
N VAL A 128 34.42 1.63 26.11
CA VAL A 128 33.38 0.69 25.63
C VAL A 128 33.46 0.62 24.10
N VAL A 129 33.70 -0.56 23.58
CA VAL A 129 33.69 -0.83 22.14
C VAL A 129 32.41 -1.57 21.80
N VAL A 130 31.50 -0.89 21.09
CA VAL A 130 30.24 -1.47 20.61
C VAL A 130 30.49 -2.07 19.23
N ILE A 131 30.22 -3.36 19.07
CA ILE A 131 30.33 -4.09 17.80
C ILE A 131 28.92 -4.55 17.45
N ASP A 132 28.33 -3.95 16.42
CA ASP A 132 26.98 -4.24 15.93
C ASP A 132 27.03 -4.91 14.55
N ASP A 133 25.88 -5.44 14.09
CA ASP A 133 25.72 -6.07 12.77
C ASP A 133 26.66 -7.29 12.52
N ILE A 134 27.10 -7.99 13.56
CA ILE A 134 27.98 -9.17 13.46
C ILE A 134 27.29 -10.28 12.66
N ASP A 135 26.00 -10.44 12.81
CA ASP A 135 25.19 -11.47 12.14
C ASP A 135 25.03 -11.24 10.63
N ARG A 136 25.39 -10.04 10.11
CA ARG A 136 25.39 -9.77 8.67
C ARG A 136 26.65 -10.24 7.95
N LEU A 137 27.66 -10.62 8.69
CA LEU A 137 28.94 -11.07 8.18
C LEU A 137 28.88 -12.50 7.65
N THR A 138 29.85 -12.88 6.82
CA THR A 138 30.08 -14.28 6.43
C THR A 138 30.53 -15.11 7.64
N LYS A 139 30.39 -16.44 7.56
CA LYS A 139 30.86 -17.34 8.64
C LYS A 139 32.32 -17.13 9.01
N ILE A 140 33.19 -16.87 8.03
CA ILE A 140 34.62 -16.64 8.24
C ILE A 140 34.83 -15.34 9.02
N GLU A 141 34.18 -14.27 8.59
CA GLU A 141 34.30 -12.94 9.24
C GLU A 141 33.71 -12.96 10.66
N ILE A 142 32.58 -13.64 10.89
CA ILE A 142 32.03 -13.83 12.24
C ILE A 142 33.09 -14.48 13.14
N ARG A 143 33.73 -15.56 12.68
CA ARG A 143 34.81 -16.23 13.40
C ARG A 143 35.99 -15.29 13.68
N GLU A 144 36.35 -14.45 12.73
CA GLU A 144 37.40 -13.45 12.90
C GLU A 144 37.07 -12.42 13.96
N ILE A 145 35.85 -11.88 13.99
CA ILE A 145 35.41 -10.95 15.03
C ILE A 145 35.46 -11.57 16.42
N PHE A 146 34.94 -12.79 16.59
CA PHE A 146 34.99 -13.46 17.91
C PHE A 146 36.42 -13.84 18.32
N LYS A 147 37.28 -14.21 17.39
CA LYS A 147 38.70 -14.45 17.60
C LYS A 147 39.41 -13.13 18.03
N LEU A 148 39.08 -12.01 17.38
CA LEU A 148 39.61 -10.70 17.71
C LEU A 148 39.15 -10.25 19.10
N ALA A 149 37.86 -10.36 19.41
CA ALA A 149 37.32 -10.06 20.72
C ALA A 149 38.01 -10.88 21.82
N ARG A 150 38.20 -12.19 21.61
CA ARG A 150 38.90 -13.07 22.54
C ARG A 150 40.38 -12.65 22.76
N LEU A 151 41.10 -12.30 21.68
CA LEU A 151 42.51 -11.92 21.78
C LEU A 151 42.69 -10.59 22.53
N THR A 152 41.71 -9.70 22.42
CA THR A 152 41.73 -8.36 23.05
C THR A 152 40.98 -8.30 24.37
N ALA A 153 40.23 -9.34 24.73
CA ALA A 153 39.50 -9.42 26.02
C ALA A 153 40.40 -9.37 27.26
N SER A 154 41.73 -9.65 27.11
CA SER A 154 42.69 -9.54 28.17
C SER A 154 43.21 -8.10 28.41
N PHE A 155 42.79 -7.13 27.61
CA PHE A 155 43.18 -5.73 27.82
C PHE A 155 42.38 -5.13 28.98
N PRO A 156 43.04 -4.51 29.99
CA PRO A 156 42.35 -3.84 31.06
C PRO A 156 41.63 -2.59 30.54
N ASN A 157 40.53 -2.20 31.18
CA ASN A 157 39.76 -1.00 30.87
C ASN A 157 39.22 -0.94 29.42
N ILE A 158 39.03 -2.10 28.79
CA ILE A 158 38.25 -2.21 27.55
C ILE A 158 37.06 -3.16 27.82
N ILE A 159 35.86 -2.68 27.49
CA ILE A 159 34.61 -3.47 27.57
C ILE A 159 34.09 -3.63 26.15
N TYR A 160 33.81 -4.86 25.73
CA TYR A 160 33.17 -5.15 24.46
C TYR A 160 31.68 -5.36 24.66
N LEU A 161 30.86 -4.60 23.93
CA LEU A 161 29.42 -4.81 23.82
C LEU A 161 29.15 -5.36 22.42
N LEU A 162 28.81 -6.66 22.34
CA LEU A 162 28.58 -7.35 21.08
C LEU A 162 27.08 -7.49 20.88
N ALA A 163 26.55 -6.94 19.79
CA ALA A 163 25.15 -7.07 19.40
C ALA A 163 25.04 -8.00 18.18
N PHE A 164 24.28 -9.09 18.33
CA PHE A 164 24.16 -10.11 17.27
C PHE A 164 22.94 -11.01 17.46
N ASP A 165 22.47 -11.63 16.36
CA ASP A 165 21.56 -12.75 16.39
C ASP A 165 22.28 -14.02 16.89
N ARG A 166 21.82 -14.54 18.02
CA ARG A 166 22.45 -15.68 18.70
C ARG A 166 22.48 -16.92 17.82
N GLU A 167 21.36 -17.29 17.21
CA GLU A 167 21.26 -18.54 16.42
C GLU A 167 22.21 -18.50 15.22
N ARG A 168 22.22 -17.39 14.51
CA ARG A 168 23.07 -17.19 13.34
C ARG A 168 24.55 -17.23 13.68
N VAL A 169 24.94 -16.63 14.79
CA VAL A 169 26.32 -16.65 15.26
C VAL A 169 26.70 -18.04 15.78
N GLU A 170 25.85 -18.72 16.55
CA GLU A 170 26.10 -20.11 17.00
C GLU A 170 26.28 -21.05 15.79
N GLN A 171 25.45 -20.94 14.74
CA GLN A 171 25.61 -21.71 13.50
C GLN A 171 26.93 -21.39 12.78
N ALA A 172 27.34 -20.13 12.72
CA ALA A 172 28.58 -19.71 12.09
C ALA A 172 29.83 -20.22 12.83
N LEU A 173 29.75 -20.27 14.16
CA LEU A 173 30.82 -20.70 15.05
C LEU A 173 30.90 -22.24 15.21
N SER A 174 29.87 -22.97 14.82
CA SER A 174 29.85 -24.43 14.85
C SER A 174 30.76 -25.00 13.78
N GLU A 175 31.62 -26.00 14.15
CA GLU A 175 32.52 -26.70 13.25
C GLU A 175 32.95 -28.06 13.85
N ASP A 176 33.06 -29.08 13.01
CA ASP A 176 33.66 -30.41 13.30
C ASP A 176 33.33 -30.98 14.69
N GLY A 177 32.05 -31.00 15.08
CA GLY A 177 31.59 -31.57 16.35
C GLY A 177 31.70 -30.60 17.55
N ILE A 178 32.18 -29.38 17.38
CA ILE A 178 32.18 -28.36 18.42
C ILE A 178 30.96 -27.45 18.24
N SER A 179 30.12 -27.40 19.27
CA SER A 179 28.96 -26.50 19.30
C SER A 179 29.39 -25.03 19.36
N GLY A 180 28.84 -24.19 18.45
CA GLY A 180 29.07 -22.75 18.47
C GLY A 180 28.65 -22.10 19.79
N ARG A 181 27.61 -22.63 20.45
CA ARG A 181 27.21 -22.24 21.79
C ARG A 181 28.30 -22.42 22.82
N ALA A 182 28.93 -23.62 22.85
CA ALA A 182 30.03 -23.88 23.78
C ALA A 182 31.26 -23.01 23.51
N TYR A 183 31.41 -22.54 22.28
CA TYR A 183 32.46 -21.55 21.94
C TYR A 183 32.11 -20.14 22.43
N LEU A 184 30.87 -19.69 22.24
CA LEU A 184 30.38 -18.39 22.75
C LEU A 184 30.52 -18.27 24.27
N GLU A 185 30.15 -19.31 25.01
CA GLU A 185 30.24 -19.37 26.49
C GLU A 185 31.66 -19.15 27.01
N LYS A 186 32.69 -19.44 26.19
CA LYS A 186 34.12 -19.21 26.54
C LYS A 186 34.59 -17.78 26.26
N ILE A 187 33.87 -17.01 25.46
CA ILE A 187 34.28 -15.68 25.04
C ILE A 187 33.39 -14.62 25.68
N VAL A 188 32.08 -14.83 25.69
CA VAL A 188 31.09 -13.92 26.20
C VAL A 188 30.87 -14.22 27.67
N LEU A 189 31.37 -13.35 28.56
CA LEU A 189 31.24 -13.50 30.01
C LEU A 189 29.84 -13.23 30.51
N LEU A 190 29.13 -12.29 29.87
CA LEU A 190 27.79 -11.87 30.26
C LEU A 190 26.93 -11.71 29.02
N SER A 191 25.80 -12.35 29.00
CA SER A 191 24.85 -12.35 27.89
C SER A 191 23.51 -11.83 28.37
N PHE A 192 22.96 -10.85 27.64
CA PHE A 192 21.62 -10.31 27.85
C PHE A 192 20.80 -10.52 26.60
N ASP A 193 19.63 -11.10 26.77
CA ASP A 193 18.67 -11.15 25.67
C ASP A 193 17.89 -9.83 25.65
N VAL A 194 17.81 -9.22 24.48
CA VAL A 194 17.00 -8.00 24.31
C VAL A 194 15.53 -8.41 24.45
N PRO A 195 14.79 -7.86 25.42
CA PRO A 195 13.39 -8.21 25.61
C PRO A 195 12.58 -7.84 24.37
N GLN A 196 11.62 -8.70 24.02
CA GLN A 196 10.66 -8.37 22.96
C GLN A 196 9.89 -7.10 23.34
N ALA A 197 9.62 -6.27 22.33
CA ALA A 197 8.84 -5.06 22.52
C ALA A 197 7.47 -5.41 23.15
N GLN A 198 7.11 -4.71 24.24
CA GLN A 198 5.80 -4.89 24.86
C GLN A 198 4.70 -4.48 23.88
N TRP A 199 3.57 -5.19 23.91
CA TRP A 199 2.48 -4.99 22.96
C TRP A 199 1.90 -3.56 22.95
N LYS A 200 1.71 -2.94 24.12
CA LYS A 200 1.13 -1.59 24.22
C LYS A 200 1.96 -0.49 23.53
N PRO A 201 3.28 -0.36 23.79
CA PRO A 201 4.12 0.58 23.05
C PRO A 201 4.16 0.30 21.53
N PHE A 202 4.06 -0.98 21.14
CA PHE A 202 4.03 -1.40 19.77
C PHE A 202 2.74 -0.92 19.07
N GLN A 203 1.57 -1.11 19.69
CA GLN A 203 0.29 -0.60 19.17
C GLN A 203 0.28 0.93 19.08
N SER A 204 0.72 1.63 20.12
CA SER A 204 0.78 3.09 20.11
C SER A 204 1.63 3.63 18.96
N ARG A 205 2.71 2.92 18.62
CA ARG A 205 3.54 3.29 17.48
C ARG A 205 2.82 3.09 16.15
N ILE A 206 2.11 1.96 15.98
CA ILE A 206 1.31 1.70 14.78
C ILE A 206 0.24 2.77 14.60
N SER A 207 -0.53 3.07 15.66
CA SER A 207 -1.58 4.11 15.61
C SER A 207 -1.00 5.47 15.22
N ALA A 208 0.11 5.88 15.84
CA ALA A 208 0.76 7.16 15.51
C ALA A 208 1.25 7.25 14.06
N GLU A 209 1.78 6.17 13.51
CA GLU A 209 2.19 6.13 12.09
C GLU A 209 0.96 6.15 11.15
N LEU A 210 -0.11 5.46 11.53
CA LEU A 210 -1.38 5.47 10.78
C LEU A 210 -1.99 6.87 10.76
N ASP A 211 -2.14 7.52 11.93
CA ASP A 211 -2.65 8.87 12.05
C ASP A 211 -1.85 9.86 11.21
N HIS A 212 -0.52 9.71 11.22
CA HIS A 212 0.36 10.55 10.42
C HIS A 212 0.15 10.36 8.92
N ILE A 213 -0.14 9.15 8.46
CA ILE A 213 -0.42 8.88 7.04
C ILE A 213 -1.81 9.39 6.67
N LEU A 214 -2.83 9.12 7.48
CA LEU A 214 -4.20 9.59 7.24
C LEU A 214 -4.28 11.12 7.18
N ALA A 215 -3.50 11.83 8.00
CA ALA A 215 -3.40 13.28 7.95
C ALA A 215 -2.82 13.86 6.64
N LEU A 216 -2.20 13.03 5.79
CA LEU A 216 -1.70 13.45 4.48
C LEU A 216 -2.77 13.43 3.38
N ILE A 217 -3.93 12.86 3.66
CA ILE A 217 -5.00 12.61 2.70
C ILE A 217 -6.20 13.45 3.13
N THR A 218 -6.70 14.30 2.22
CA THR A 218 -7.74 15.27 2.57
C THR A 218 -9.15 14.89 2.09
N ASN A 219 -9.26 13.95 1.13
CA ASN A 219 -10.53 13.74 0.41
C ASN A 219 -10.99 12.27 0.34
N THR A 220 -10.44 11.37 1.15
CA THR A 220 -10.81 9.96 1.09
C THR A 220 -11.57 9.52 2.34
N THR A 221 -12.62 8.76 2.16
CA THR A 221 -13.30 8.05 3.26
C THR A 221 -12.43 6.87 3.70
N PHE A 222 -12.18 6.75 4.99
CA PHE A 222 -11.51 5.60 5.57
C PHE A 222 -12.55 4.71 6.22
N ASP A 223 -12.65 3.47 5.79
CA ASP A 223 -13.58 2.48 6.34
C ASP A 223 -13.01 1.91 7.64
N GLU A 224 -13.35 2.57 8.77
CA GLU A 224 -12.87 2.19 10.11
C GLU A 224 -13.33 0.79 10.50
N ASP A 225 -14.55 0.38 10.14
CA ASP A 225 -15.08 -0.94 10.48
C ASP A 225 -14.30 -2.06 9.77
N ARG A 226 -14.04 -1.92 8.48
CA ARG A 226 -13.22 -2.87 7.72
C ARG A 226 -11.78 -2.89 8.23
N TRP A 227 -11.24 -1.75 8.61
CA TRP A 227 -9.90 -1.65 9.17
C TRP A 227 -9.82 -2.36 10.52
N ASP A 228 -10.64 -1.97 11.49
CA ASP A 228 -10.54 -2.41 12.88
C ASP A 228 -10.93 -3.87 13.10
N TYR A 229 -11.90 -4.39 12.34
CA TYR A 229 -12.42 -5.74 12.56
C TYR A 229 -11.91 -6.78 11.57
N LEU A 230 -11.46 -6.38 10.39
CA LEU A 230 -11.10 -7.31 9.32
C LEU A 230 -9.63 -7.21 8.91
N VAL A 231 -9.23 -6.12 8.28
CA VAL A 231 -7.93 -6.03 7.59
C VAL A 231 -6.77 -5.85 8.57
N TYR A 232 -6.88 -4.91 9.51
CA TYR A 232 -5.79 -4.70 10.46
C TYR A 232 -5.50 -5.92 11.32
N PRO A 233 -6.48 -6.53 12.04
CA PRO A 233 -6.19 -7.67 12.92
C PRO A 233 -5.86 -8.97 12.21
N LYS A 234 -6.38 -9.20 11.01
CA LYS A 234 -6.26 -10.50 10.33
C LYS A 234 -5.22 -10.51 9.20
N VAL A 235 -4.91 -9.34 8.62
CA VAL A 235 -3.96 -9.25 7.50
C VAL A 235 -2.68 -8.53 7.92
N ILE A 236 -2.77 -7.34 8.52
CA ILE A 236 -1.60 -6.49 8.74
C ILE A 236 -0.88 -6.83 10.04
N MET A 237 -1.62 -6.92 11.14
CA MET A 237 -1.04 -7.15 12.47
C MET A 237 -0.20 -8.43 12.56
N PRO A 238 -0.59 -9.58 12.00
CA PRO A 238 0.21 -10.80 12.05
C PRO A 238 1.58 -10.68 11.34
N LEU A 239 1.69 -9.76 10.40
CA LEU A 239 2.93 -9.51 9.63
C LEU A 239 3.90 -8.56 10.34
N LEU A 240 3.44 -7.82 11.34
CA LEU A 240 4.22 -6.84 12.07
C LEU A 240 4.78 -7.45 13.36
N SER A 241 5.89 -8.17 13.26
CA SER A 241 6.50 -8.86 14.41
C SER A 241 7.52 -7.99 15.17
N THR A 242 8.12 -7.00 14.51
CA THR A 242 9.18 -6.15 15.07
C THR A 242 8.93 -4.67 14.78
N ILE A 243 9.56 -3.78 15.57
CA ILE A 243 9.57 -2.33 15.29
C ILE A 243 10.17 -2.03 13.90
N ARG A 244 11.12 -2.86 13.45
CA ARG A 244 11.71 -2.76 12.11
C ARG A 244 10.66 -3.03 11.03
N ASP A 245 9.78 -4.02 11.25
CA ASP A 245 8.69 -4.33 10.32
C ASP A 245 7.70 -3.18 10.25
N VAL A 246 7.32 -2.59 11.40
CA VAL A 246 6.45 -1.42 11.46
C VAL A 246 7.07 -0.26 10.67
N LYS A 247 8.32 0.11 10.95
CA LYS A 247 9.01 1.19 10.23
C LYS A 247 9.07 0.91 8.72
N ARG A 248 9.47 -0.30 8.33
CA ARG A 248 9.59 -0.72 6.93
C ARG A 248 8.24 -0.66 6.21
N TYR A 249 7.18 -1.12 6.87
CA TYR A 249 5.83 -1.12 6.35
C TYR A 249 5.34 0.32 6.11
N PHE A 250 5.35 1.16 7.13
CA PHE A 250 4.81 2.51 7.02
C PHE A 250 5.63 3.43 6.10
N ILE A 251 6.96 3.32 6.09
CA ILE A 251 7.81 4.08 5.15
C ILE A 251 7.45 3.73 3.69
N SER A 252 7.31 2.44 3.40
CA SER A 252 6.97 1.98 2.04
C SER A 252 5.55 2.36 1.65
N THR A 253 4.59 2.10 2.53
CA THR A 253 3.17 2.38 2.31
C THR A 253 2.90 3.87 2.14
N LYS A 254 3.55 4.73 2.92
CA LYS A 254 3.45 6.19 2.81
C LYS A 254 3.72 6.70 1.39
N GLN A 255 4.72 6.13 0.71
CA GLN A 255 5.03 6.54 -0.66
C GLN A 255 3.93 6.13 -1.65
N THR A 256 3.35 4.95 -1.48
CA THR A 256 2.24 4.48 -2.32
C THR A 256 0.97 5.30 -2.06
N ILE A 257 0.65 5.55 -0.80
CA ILE A 257 -0.52 6.34 -0.40
C ILE A 257 -0.42 7.78 -0.91
N LYS A 258 0.76 8.39 -0.87
CA LYS A 258 0.96 9.74 -1.41
C LYS A 258 0.62 9.84 -2.90
N ASN A 259 0.77 8.76 -3.65
CA ASN A 259 0.53 8.75 -5.09
C ASN A 259 -0.87 8.26 -5.46
N LEU A 260 -1.48 7.39 -4.66
CA LEU A 260 -2.73 6.70 -4.99
C LEU A 260 -3.81 6.80 -3.90
N GLY A 261 -3.50 7.37 -2.74
CA GLY A 261 -4.39 7.31 -1.59
C GLY A 261 -5.71 8.08 -1.74
N ASP A 262 -5.75 9.04 -2.64
CA ASP A 262 -6.97 9.77 -3.04
C ASP A 262 -7.73 9.10 -4.20
N GLN A 263 -7.22 7.99 -4.72
CA GLN A 263 -7.70 7.35 -5.93
C GLN A 263 -8.17 5.92 -5.72
N ILE A 264 -7.73 5.27 -4.64
CA ILE A 264 -8.01 3.87 -4.32
C ILE A 264 -8.39 3.79 -2.85
N ASP A 265 -9.29 2.87 -2.51
CA ASP A 265 -9.65 2.58 -1.12
C ASP A 265 -8.40 2.32 -0.25
N LEU A 266 -8.31 3.07 0.85
CA LEU A 266 -7.12 3.04 1.69
C LEU A 266 -6.91 1.72 2.42
N VAL A 267 -7.99 1.08 2.83
CA VAL A 267 -7.92 -0.20 3.57
C VAL A 267 -7.38 -1.30 2.66
N ASP A 268 -7.87 -1.36 1.41
CA ASP A 268 -7.35 -2.28 0.39
C ASP A 268 -5.89 -1.97 0.06
N LEU A 269 -5.52 -0.69 -0.01
CA LEU A 269 -4.17 -0.23 -0.30
C LEU A 269 -3.20 -0.63 0.82
N PHE A 270 -3.59 -0.47 2.09
CA PHE A 270 -2.81 -0.92 3.24
C PHE A 270 -2.62 -2.44 3.23
N ALA A 271 -3.66 -3.22 2.93
CA ALA A 271 -3.59 -4.68 2.85
C ALA A 271 -2.62 -5.14 1.76
N MET A 272 -2.74 -4.58 0.55
CA MET A 272 -1.89 -4.96 -0.59
C MET A 272 -0.43 -4.53 -0.41
N GLU A 273 -0.17 -3.40 0.23
CA GLU A 273 1.19 -2.98 0.59
C GLU A 273 1.81 -3.91 1.64
N ALA A 274 1.03 -4.40 2.60
CA ALA A 274 1.50 -5.40 3.56
C ALA A 274 1.94 -6.68 2.84
N LEU A 275 1.09 -7.20 1.95
CA LEU A 275 1.43 -8.38 1.15
C LEU A 275 2.68 -8.14 0.28
N ARG A 276 2.77 -7.00 -0.39
CA ARG A 276 3.90 -6.65 -1.26
C ARG A 276 5.23 -6.66 -0.50
N ILE A 277 5.22 -6.20 0.74
CA ILE A 277 6.42 -6.03 1.56
C ILE A 277 6.83 -7.34 2.23
N PHE A 278 5.86 -8.10 2.76
CA PHE A 278 6.14 -9.28 3.58
C PHE A 278 6.05 -10.60 2.83
N HIS A 279 5.19 -10.66 1.79
CA HIS A 279 5.01 -11.84 0.93
C HIS A 279 5.17 -11.50 -0.57
N PRO A 280 6.35 -11.04 -1.01
CA PRO A 280 6.56 -10.56 -2.38
C PRO A 280 6.36 -11.65 -3.45
N GLU A 281 6.48 -12.92 -3.10
CA GLU A 281 6.25 -14.03 -4.04
C GLU A 281 4.76 -14.21 -4.32
N ILE A 282 3.93 -14.13 -3.28
CA ILE A 282 2.48 -14.22 -3.40
C ILE A 282 1.97 -12.98 -4.13
N PHE A 283 2.44 -11.79 -3.77
CA PHE A 283 2.11 -10.56 -4.47
C PHE A 283 2.33 -10.69 -5.98
N ARG A 284 3.47 -11.23 -6.42
CA ARG A 284 3.76 -11.48 -7.85
C ARG A 284 2.80 -12.48 -8.51
N ARG A 285 2.25 -13.43 -7.75
CA ARG A 285 1.19 -14.34 -8.25
C ARG A 285 -0.12 -13.59 -8.41
N LEU A 286 -0.53 -12.76 -7.45
CA LEU A 286 -1.77 -11.96 -7.55
C LEU A 286 -1.76 -11.02 -8.76
N VAL A 287 -0.61 -10.40 -9.07
CA VAL A 287 -0.48 -9.59 -10.30
C VAL A 287 -0.88 -10.35 -11.57
N LYS A 288 -0.58 -11.66 -11.63
CA LYS A 288 -0.93 -12.51 -12.78
C LYS A 288 -2.38 -12.98 -12.77
N LEU A 289 -2.99 -13.01 -11.61
CA LEU A 289 -4.35 -13.49 -11.37
C LEU A 289 -5.36 -12.34 -11.21
N ARG A 290 -5.01 -11.14 -11.69
CA ARG A 290 -5.84 -9.93 -11.48
C ARG A 290 -7.27 -10.07 -11.97
N TYR A 291 -7.49 -10.77 -13.07
CA TYR A 291 -8.83 -11.00 -13.61
C TYR A 291 -9.60 -12.01 -12.76
N GLU A 292 -8.97 -13.11 -12.37
CA GLU A 292 -9.56 -14.14 -11.52
C GLU A 292 -9.92 -13.62 -10.11
N LEU A 293 -9.21 -12.59 -9.64
CA LEU A 293 -9.47 -11.95 -8.35
C LEU A 293 -10.69 -11.01 -8.38
N THR A 294 -10.98 -10.40 -9.52
CA THR A 294 -11.98 -9.35 -9.67
C THR A 294 -13.19 -9.77 -10.52
N GLU A 295 -13.14 -10.94 -11.16
CA GLU A 295 -14.25 -11.46 -11.96
C GLU A 295 -15.39 -11.89 -11.03
N ALA A 296 -16.52 -11.20 -11.13
CA ALA A 296 -17.69 -11.55 -10.33
C ALA A 296 -18.28 -12.87 -10.81
N TYR A 297 -18.49 -13.78 -9.89
CA TYR A 297 -19.04 -15.09 -10.15
C TYR A 297 -20.52 -15.00 -10.56
N ASN A 298 -20.83 -15.42 -11.76
CA ASN A 298 -22.19 -15.52 -12.24
C ASN A 298 -22.59 -17.00 -12.32
N PHE A 299 -23.58 -17.43 -11.57
CA PHE A 299 -23.97 -18.83 -11.38
C PHE A 299 -24.29 -19.61 -12.68
N MET A 300 -24.40 -18.90 -13.81
CA MET A 300 -24.71 -19.45 -15.12
C MET A 300 -23.51 -19.59 -16.09
N ASP A 301 -22.32 -19.17 -15.71
CA ASP A 301 -21.20 -19.15 -16.65
C ASP A 301 -20.06 -20.13 -16.23
N GLN A 302 -19.73 -21.09 -17.12
CA GLN A 302 -18.65 -22.07 -16.88
C GLN A 302 -17.24 -21.46 -16.77
N LYS A 303 -17.04 -20.20 -17.19
CA LYS A 303 -15.79 -19.49 -17.03
C LYS A 303 -15.46 -19.24 -15.55
N ASP A 304 -16.46 -18.96 -14.76
CA ASP A 304 -16.38 -18.61 -13.35
C ASP A 304 -15.83 -19.75 -12.48
N GLU A 305 -16.14 -21.00 -12.84
CA GLU A 305 -15.56 -22.17 -12.15
C GLU A 305 -14.03 -22.28 -12.33
N ARG A 306 -13.47 -21.78 -13.43
CA ARG A 306 -12.00 -21.81 -13.65
C ARG A 306 -11.30 -20.78 -12.80
N SER A 307 -11.82 -19.57 -12.72
CA SER A 307 -11.28 -18.49 -11.90
C SER A 307 -11.28 -18.91 -10.43
N LYS A 308 -12.41 -19.41 -9.93
CA LYS A 308 -12.52 -19.94 -8.58
C LYS A 308 -11.53 -21.07 -8.28
N LYS A 309 -11.44 -22.08 -9.15
CA LYS A 309 -10.46 -23.19 -8.99
C LYS A 309 -9.03 -22.71 -8.99
N THR A 310 -8.72 -21.64 -9.75
CA THR A 310 -7.38 -21.06 -9.78
C THR A 310 -7.04 -20.38 -8.46
N ILE A 311 -7.99 -19.68 -7.86
CA ILE A 311 -7.80 -19.06 -6.53
C ILE A 311 -7.77 -20.11 -5.43
N GLU A 312 -8.66 -21.12 -5.47
CA GLU A 312 -8.61 -22.25 -4.53
C GLU A 312 -7.25 -22.94 -4.56
N LYS A 313 -6.71 -23.21 -5.76
CA LYS A 313 -5.37 -23.78 -5.92
C LYS A 313 -4.26 -22.86 -5.38
N LEU A 314 -4.39 -21.54 -5.52
CA LEU A 314 -3.47 -20.60 -4.89
C LEU A 314 -3.47 -20.75 -3.37
N LEU A 315 -4.66 -20.87 -2.76
CA LEU A 315 -4.82 -21.02 -1.32
C LEU A 315 -4.35 -22.39 -0.81
N GLU A 316 -4.53 -23.46 -1.61
CA GLU A 316 -3.99 -24.80 -1.30
C GLU A 316 -2.46 -24.82 -1.21
N ASP A 317 -1.77 -23.96 -1.95
CA ASP A 317 -0.30 -23.81 -1.85
C ASP A 317 0.14 -23.20 -0.50
N PHE A 318 -0.79 -22.57 0.26
CA PHE A 318 -0.56 -21.90 1.54
C PHE A 318 -1.63 -22.25 2.59
N PRO A 319 -1.81 -23.55 2.92
CA PRO A 319 -2.97 -24.00 3.72
C PRO A 319 -2.96 -23.45 5.15
N ASP A 320 -1.80 -23.15 5.70
CA ASP A 320 -1.63 -22.66 7.07
C ASP A 320 -1.48 -21.13 7.16
N ASP A 321 -1.52 -20.43 6.03
CA ASP A 321 -1.35 -18.97 6.00
C ASP A 321 -2.70 -18.24 6.06
N ASN A 322 -3.17 -18.02 7.28
CA ASN A 322 -4.41 -17.29 7.54
C ASN A 322 -4.40 -15.85 7.00
N VAL A 323 -3.23 -15.23 6.84
CA VAL A 323 -3.11 -13.86 6.31
C VAL A 323 -3.52 -13.79 4.85
N ILE A 324 -3.05 -14.76 4.04
CA ILE A 324 -3.38 -14.82 2.60
C ILE A 324 -4.87 -15.07 2.42
N HIS A 325 -5.43 -16.04 3.16
CA HIS A 325 -6.86 -16.34 3.12
C HIS A 325 -7.71 -15.11 3.48
N SER A 326 -7.37 -14.44 4.59
CA SER A 326 -8.07 -13.23 5.01
C SER A 326 -7.92 -12.07 4.01
N LEU A 327 -6.75 -11.91 3.41
CA LEU A 327 -6.54 -10.87 2.39
C LEU A 327 -7.43 -11.12 1.17
N ILE A 328 -7.46 -12.36 0.65
CA ILE A 328 -8.33 -12.69 -0.50
C ILE A 328 -9.80 -12.46 -0.14
N GLU A 329 -10.24 -12.90 1.04
CA GLU A 329 -11.61 -12.74 1.50
C GLU A 329 -12.05 -11.28 1.60
N TYR A 330 -11.19 -10.41 2.16
CA TYR A 330 -11.60 -9.03 2.49
C TYR A 330 -11.28 -8.00 1.40
N VAL A 331 -10.24 -8.23 0.60
CA VAL A 331 -9.88 -7.33 -0.50
C VAL A 331 -10.55 -7.75 -1.81
N PHE A 332 -10.67 -9.06 -2.05
CA PHE A 332 -11.21 -9.65 -3.28
C PHE A 332 -12.41 -10.58 -3.02
N PRO A 333 -13.50 -10.08 -2.47
CA PRO A 333 -14.65 -10.93 -2.11
C PRO A 333 -15.21 -11.71 -3.29
N ALA A 334 -15.16 -11.18 -4.51
CA ALA A 334 -15.58 -11.88 -5.73
C ALA A 334 -14.83 -13.19 -5.97
N ALA A 335 -13.61 -13.33 -5.48
CA ALA A 335 -12.75 -14.49 -5.75
C ALA A 335 -13.21 -15.78 -5.03
N LEU A 336 -13.92 -15.66 -3.90
CA LEU A 336 -14.28 -16.80 -3.03
C LEU A 336 -15.76 -17.11 -2.97
N SER A 337 -16.62 -16.13 -3.21
CA SER A 337 -18.07 -16.29 -3.08
C SER A 337 -18.80 -15.74 -4.30
N ALA A 338 -19.99 -16.31 -4.58
CA ALA A 338 -20.88 -15.76 -5.58
C ALA A 338 -21.46 -14.44 -5.05
N HIS A 339 -21.27 -13.37 -5.81
CA HIS A 339 -21.82 -12.06 -5.51
C HIS A 339 -22.86 -11.69 -6.57
N GLU A 340 -23.85 -10.91 -6.18
CA GLU A 340 -24.82 -10.34 -7.11
C GLU A 340 -24.15 -9.24 -7.94
N SER A 341 -24.63 -9.04 -9.16
CA SER A 341 -24.07 -8.00 -10.07
C SER A 341 -24.14 -6.56 -9.51
N GLY A 342 -24.95 -6.32 -8.48
CA GLY A 342 -25.01 -5.06 -7.74
C GLY A 342 -23.75 -4.74 -6.94
N ASP A 343 -23.03 -5.76 -6.47
CA ASP A 343 -21.83 -5.58 -5.65
C ASP A 343 -20.67 -4.96 -6.43
N LEU A 344 -20.56 -5.22 -7.74
CA LEU A 344 -19.54 -4.61 -8.60
C LEU A 344 -19.66 -3.09 -8.66
N GLY A 345 -20.88 -2.57 -8.71
CA GLY A 345 -21.13 -1.13 -8.70
C GLY A 345 -20.69 -0.48 -7.40
N SER A 346 -21.03 -1.11 -6.27
CA SER A 346 -20.66 -0.60 -4.95
C SER A 346 -19.14 -0.62 -4.73
N TRP A 347 -18.43 -1.66 -5.18
CA TRP A 347 -16.97 -1.70 -5.09
C TRP A 347 -16.29 -0.61 -5.93
N ARG A 348 -16.81 -0.36 -7.15
CA ARG A 348 -16.34 0.74 -8.00
C ARG A 348 -16.60 2.09 -7.36
N ALA A 349 -17.80 2.33 -6.84
CA ALA A 349 -18.17 3.57 -6.17
C ALA A 349 -17.35 3.84 -4.88
N ALA A 350 -16.87 2.78 -4.23
CA ALA A 350 -15.99 2.83 -3.08
C ALA A 350 -14.49 2.76 -3.43
N HIS A 351 -14.12 2.80 -4.72
CA HIS A 351 -12.74 2.73 -5.23
C HIS A 351 -11.96 1.48 -4.79
N ARG A 352 -12.68 0.37 -4.54
CA ARG A 352 -12.11 -0.87 -4.03
C ARG A 352 -11.28 -1.61 -5.08
N MET A 353 -10.21 -2.28 -4.65
CA MET A 353 -9.41 -3.15 -5.53
C MET A 353 -10.15 -4.45 -5.93
N ALA A 354 -11.34 -4.70 -5.38
CA ALA A 354 -12.26 -5.71 -5.88
C ALA A 354 -12.79 -5.39 -7.30
N ASP A 355 -12.72 -4.12 -7.74
CA ASP A 355 -12.96 -3.72 -9.12
C ASP A 355 -11.65 -3.74 -9.91
N ILE A 356 -11.68 -4.33 -11.12
CA ILE A 356 -10.50 -4.52 -11.97
C ILE A 356 -9.78 -3.22 -12.35
N GLU A 357 -10.51 -2.11 -12.50
CA GLU A 357 -9.93 -0.84 -12.90
C GLU A 357 -9.05 -0.25 -11.80
N PHE A 358 -9.48 -0.34 -10.54
CA PHE A 358 -8.70 0.10 -9.39
C PHE A 358 -7.54 -0.85 -9.09
N LEU A 359 -7.72 -2.16 -9.30
CA LEU A 359 -6.62 -3.13 -9.17
C LEU A 359 -5.55 -2.89 -10.24
N ASN A 360 -5.95 -2.62 -11.49
CA ASN A 360 -5.02 -2.25 -12.56
C ASN A 360 -4.31 -0.94 -12.26
N LEU A 361 -5.03 0.08 -11.78
CA LEU A 361 -4.41 1.33 -11.35
C LEU A 361 -3.35 1.09 -10.27
N TYR A 362 -3.60 0.21 -9.30
CA TYR A 362 -2.63 -0.15 -8.27
C TYR A 362 -1.40 -0.84 -8.85
N PHE A 363 -1.56 -1.83 -9.75
CA PHE A 363 -0.44 -2.58 -10.31
C PHE A 363 0.35 -1.80 -11.36
N ASP A 364 -0.36 -1.19 -12.31
CA ASP A 364 0.24 -0.60 -13.52
C ASP A 364 0.57 0.89 -13.33
N ARG A 365 0.02 1.54 -12.28
CA ARG A 365 0.20 2.98 -11.99
C ARG A 365 -0.29 3.91 -13.10
N VAL A 366 -1.16 3.41 -13.95
CA VAL A 366 -1.76 4.13 -15.08
C VAL A 366 -3.26 3.90 -15.04
N ALA A 367 -4.03 4.99 -15.09
CA ALA A 367 -5.49 4.91 -15.19
C ALA A 367 -5.89 4.50 -16.61
N SER A 368 -6.82 3.56 -16.72
CA SER A 368 -7.45 3.19 -17.99
C SER A 368 -8.43 4.28 -18.46
N ASP A 369 -8.81 4.25 -19.72
CA ASP A 369 -9.83 5.16 -20.25
C ASP A 369 -11.18 4.97 -19.54
N GLN A 370 -11.52 3.75 -19.13
CA GLN A 370 -12.72 3.45 -18.36
C GLN A 370 -12.66 4.08 -16.97
N LEU A 371 -11.54 4.00 -16.28
CA LEU A 371 -11.36 4.65 -14.98
C LEU A 371 -11.36 6.17 -15.10
N ILE A 372 -10.77 6.71 -16.15
CA ILE A 372 -10.82 8.15 -16.44
C ILE A 372 -12.27 8.59 -16.66
N ALA A 373 -13.04 7.85 -17.47
CA ALA A 373 -14.45 8.15 -17.70
C ALA A 373 -15.26 8.10 -16.39
N PHE A 374 -15.02 7.11 -15.55
CA PHE A 374 -15.68 6.98 -14.24
C PHE A 374 -15.39 8.19 -13.33
N ARG A 375 -14.17 8.70 -13.30
CA ARG A 375 -13.83 9.93 -12.55
C ARG A 375 -14.57 11.17 -13.07
N TYR A 376 -14.72 11.28 -14.40
CA TYR A 376 -15.57 12.31 -14.97
C TYR A 376 -17.03 12.16 -14.52
N SER A 377 -17.52 10.93 -14.36
CA SER A 377 -18.86 10.66 -13.83
C SER A 377 -19.00 11.12 -12.37
N GLU A 378 -18.03 10.84 -11.53
CA GLU A 378 -18.02 11.29 -10.14
C GLU A 378 -18.08 12.81 -10.03
N HIS A 379 -17.26 13.51 -10.81
CA HIS A 379 -17.30 14.98 -10.87
C HIS A 379 -18.62 15.52 -11.44
N ALA A 380 -19.17 14.87 -12.47
CA ALA A 380 -20.42 15.28 -13.07
C ALA A 380 -21.63 15.08 -12.14
N LEU A 381 -21.53 14.14 -11.19
CA LEU A 381 -22.57 13.89 -10.18
C LEU A 381 -22.88 15.15 -9.36
N ASP A 382 -21.86 15.93 -9.02
CA ASP A 382 -22.01 17.17 -8.25
C ASP A 382 -22.89 18.22 -8.98
N PHE A 383 -23.02 18.09 -10.29
CA PHE A 383 -23.80 19.00 -11.13
C PHE A 383 -25.17 18.45 -11.55
N LEU A 384 -25.55 17.23 -11.16
CA LEU A 384 -26.82 16.62 -11.58
C LEU A 384 -28.06 17.41 -11.15
N ASN A 385 -27.97 18.25 -10.13
CA ASN A 385 -29.03 19.14 -9.66
C ASN A 385 -29.04 20.51 -10.35
N ASP A 386 -28.09 20.80 -11.28
CA ASP A 386 -27.99 22.09 -12.01
C ASP A 386 -27.83 21.81 -13.52
N GLN A 387 -28.89 22.10 -14.29
CA GLN A 387 -28.92 21.87 -15.75
C GLN A 387 -27.80 22.61 -16.50
N ALA A 388 -27.52 23.85 -16.14
CA ALA A 388 -26.56 24.70 -16.84
C ALA A 388 -25.13 24.22 -16.54
N ALA A 389 -24.82 23.91 -15.28
CA ALA A 389 -23.53 23.42 -14.86
C ALA A 389 -23.25 22.03 -15.44
N LEU A 390 -24.21 21.11 -15.39
CA LEU A 390 -24.07 19.75 -15.93
C LEU A 390 -23.87 19.80 -17.46
N LYS A 391 -24.69 20.55 -18.18
CA LYS A 391 -24.55 20.72 -19.64
C LYS A 391 -23.17 21.24 -19.99
N LYS A 392 -22.75 22.31 -19.33
CA LYS A 392 -21.43 22.90 -19.54
C LYS A 392 -20.31 21.87 -19.29
N TYR A 393 -20.36 21.17 -18.17
CA TYR A 393 -19.35 20.19 -17.82
C TYR A 393 -19.26 19.06 -18.87
N LEU A 394 -20.40 18.46 -19.24
CA LEU A 394 -20.45 17.36 -20.21
C LEU A 394 -20.03 17.75 -21.63
N THR A 395 -20.24 19.03 -22.01
CA THR A 395 -19.91 19.51 -23.38
C THR A 395 -18.52 20.13 -23.50
N GLU A 396 -17.99 20.74 -22.42
CA GLU A 396 -16.71 21.45 -22.45
C GLU A 396 -15.55 20.62 -21.86
N SER A 397 -15.83 19.76 -20.86
CA SER A 397 -14.78 19.03 -20.13
C SER A 397 -14.65 17.57 -20.57
N VAL A 398 -15.70 16.99 -21.17
CA VAL A 398 -15.72 15.57 -21.58
C VAL A 398 -15.61 15.46 -23.10
N SER A 399 -14.71 14.63 -23.60
CA SER A 399 -14.64 14.36 -25.03
C SER A 399 -15.84 13.56 -25.52
N LEU A 400 -16.24 13.76 -26.78
CA LEU A 400 -17.38 13.08 -27.36
C LEU A 400 -17.23 11.54 -27.34
N GLU A 401 -16.00 11.04 -27.46
CA GLU A 401 -15.70 9.62 -27.44
C GLU A 401 -15.96 8.99 -26.06
N MET A 402 -15.71 9.73 -24.99
CA MET A 402 -15.89 9.28 -23.61
C MET A 402 -17.29 9.57 -23.05
N LEU A 403 -18.07 10.43 -23.71
CA LEU A 403 -19.33 10.94 -23.18
C LEU A 403 -20.32 9.83 -22.78
N ALA A 404 -20.45 8.80 -23.60
CA ALA A 404 -21.32 7.67 -23.29
C ALA A 404 -20.86 6.89 -22.07
N ASP A 405 -19.54 6.67 -21.93
CA ASP A 405 -18.96 5.93 -20.80
C ASP A 405 -19.04 6.78 -19.51
N VAL A 406 -18.87 8.08 -19.60
CA VAL A 406 -19.09 9.02 -18.46
C VAL A 406 -20.53 8.98 -17.99
N ILE A 407 -21.51 9.06 -18.89
CA ILE A 407 -22.93 8.98 -18.51
C ILE A 407 -23.26 7.59 -17.96
N PHE A 408 -22.72 6.54 -18.57
CA PHE A 408 -22.92 5.18 -18.08
C PHE A 408 -22.39 5.00 -16.65
N GLY A 409 -21.29 5.67 -16.29
CA GLY A 409 -20.71 5.64 -14.95
C GLY A 409 -21.65 6.10 -13.83
N PHE A 410 -22.64 6.95 -14.11
CA PHE A 410 -23.67 7.29 -13.12
C PHE A 410 -24.46 6.08 -12.60
N ASN A 411 -24.56 5.01 -13.38
CA ASN A 411 -25.26 3.81 -12.93
C ASN A 411 -24.58 3.14 -11.73
N THR A 412 -23.28 3.31 -11.57
CA THR A 412 -22.53 2.79 -10.42
C THR A 412 -22.58 3.72 -9.21
N LEU A 413 -23.08 4.94 -9.41
CA LEU A 413 -23.20 5.97 -8.37
C LEU A 413 -24.66 6.19 -7.93
N GLU A 414 -25.56 5.26 -8.27
CA GLU A 414 -27.00 5.42 -8.02
C GLU A 414 -27.35 5.62 -6.54
N GLU A 415 -26.58 5.01 -5.62
CA GLU A 415 -26.77 5.19 -4.18
C GLU A 415 -26.57 6.65 -3.71
N LYS A 416 -25.86 7.45 -4.51
CA LYS A 416 -25.64 8.88 -4.25
C LYS A 416 -26.75 9.78 -4.86
N PHE A 417 -27.74 9.20 -5.54
CA PHE A 417 -28.82 9.99 -6.13
C PHE A 417 -29.74 10.52 -5.03
N ILE A 418 -30.25 11.72 -5.24
CA ILE A 418 -31.25 12.38 -4.40
C ILE A 418 -32.34 12.97 -5.29
N ASP A 419 -33.54 13.10 -4.76
CA ASP A 419 -34.75 13.52 -5.50
C ASP A 419 -34.57 14.77 -6.35
N ASN A 420 -33.81 15.76 -5.84
CA ASN A 420 -33.58 17.04 -6.54
C ASN A 420 -32.72 16.93 -7.80
N MET A 421 -32.05 15.79 -8.02
CA MET A 421 -31.28 15.49 -9.22
C MET A 421 -32.17 14.96 -10.37
N ALA A 422 -33.32 14.39 -10.05
CA ALA A 422 -34.13 13.67 -11.02
C ALA A 422 -34.60 14.55 -12.19
N VAL A 423 -35.13 15.75 -11.93
CA VAL A 423 -35.64 16.64 -12.99
C VAL A 423 -34.49 17.31 -13.77
N PRO A 424 -33.56 18.06 -13.14
CA PRO A 424 -32.52 18.75 -13.87
C PRO A 424 -31.57 17.84 -14.60
N GLY A 425 -31.17 16.72 -13.96
CA GLY A 425 -30.32 15.69 -14.57
C GLY A 425 -30.99 15.06 -15.79
N SER A 426 -32.25 14.62 -15.66
CA SER A 426 -32.98 14.00 -16.77
C SER A 426 -33.17 14.93 -17.95
N ILE A 427 -33.58 16.19 -17.73
CA ILE A 427 -33.75 17.18 -18.80
C ILE A 427 -32.43 17.39 -19.53
N THR A 428 -31.33 17.60 -18.79
CA THR A 428 -30.01 17.82 -19.40
C THR A 428 -29.56 16.66 -20.24
N LEU A 429 -29.66 15.42 -19.72
CA LEU A 429 -29.23 14.22 -20.42
C LEU A 429 -30.10 13.92 -21.65
N LEU A 430 -31.43 14.11 -21.54
CA LEU A 430 -32.35 13.91 -22.67
C LEU A 430 -32.19 14.99 -23.77
N ASN A 431 -31.87 16.22 -23.42
CA ASN A 431 -31.54 17.26 -24.40
C ASN A 431 -30.19 17.03 -25.04
N LEU A 432 -29.23 16.39 -24.31
CA LEU A 432 -27.92 16.06 -24.84
C LEU A 432 -28.00 15.05 -25.99
N ILE A 433 -28.84 14.02 -25.91
CA ILE A 433 -28.99 13.02 -26.98
C ILE A 433 -29.54 13.64 -28.28
N GLY A 434 -30.37 14.68 -28.19
CA GLY A 434 -30.84 15.42 -29.34
C GLY A 434 -29.71 16.09 -30.16
N SER A 435 -28.60 16.39 -29.52
CA SER A 435 -27.41 16.96 -30.17
C SER A 435 -26.54 15.91 -30.87
N PHE A 436 -26.66 14.63 -30.53
CA PHE A 436 -25.82 13.53 -31.03
C PHE A 436 -26.65 12.33 -31.55
N PRO A 437 -27.47 12.50 -32.59
CA PRO A 437 -28.49 11.54 -32.99
C PRO A 437 -27.97 10.17 -33.49
N LYS A 438 -26.69 10.03 -33.82
CA LYS A 438 -26.12 8.79 -34.37
C LYS A 438 -25.40 7.92 -33.36
N GLN A 439 -25.38 8.29 -32.06
CA GLN A 439 -24.62 7.57 -31.03
C GLN A 439 -25.53 6.66 -30.19
N GLN A 440 -25.80 5.43 -30.65
CA GLN A 440 -26.65 4.47 -29.94
C GLN A 440 -26.20 4.22 -28.49
N ARG A 441 -24.90 4.07 -28.24
CA ARG A 441 -24.35 3.87 -26.88
C ARG A 441 -24.71 5.02 -25.94
N LEU A 442 -24.74 6.26 -26.45
CA LEU A 442 -25.12 7.43 -25.68
C LEU A 442 -26.61 7.37 -25.29
N PHE A 443 -27.48 6.96 -26.21
CA PHE A 443 -28.90 6.77 -25.94
C PHE A 443 -29.10 5.73 -24.84
N ASP A 444 -28.48 4.55 -24.96
CA ASP A 444 -28.61 3.47 -24.00
C ASP A 444 -28.12 3.91 -22.60
N ALA A 445 -27.01 4.64 -22.52
CA ALA A 445 -26.49 5.17 -21.27
C ALA A 445 -27.46 6.18 -20.63
N VAL A 446 -27.93 7.17 -21.40
CA VAL A 446 -28.89 8.18 -20.93
C VAL A 446 -30.20 7.55 -20.46
N GLY A 447 -30.75 6.60 -21.25
CA GLY A 447 -32.00 5.92 -20.90
C GLY A 447 -31.92 5.22 -19.54
N ARG A 448 -30.85 4.48 -19.29
CA ARG A 448 -30.64 3.78 -18.01
C ARG A 448 -30.50 4.75 -16.84
N VAL A 449 -29.72 5.81 -16.99
CA VAL A 449 -29.50 6.80 -15.92
C VAL A 449 -30.77 7.55 -15.59
N VAL A 450 -31.51 8.02 -16.60
CA VAL A 450 -32.79 8.71 -16.40
C VAL A 450 -33.82 7.80 -15.73
N TYR A 451 -33.86 6.54 -16.12
CA TYR A 451 -34.72 5.54 -15.46
C TYR A 451 -34.36 5.41 -13.96
N LYS A 452 -33.08 5.24 -13.62
CA LYS A 452 -32.62 5.12 -12.23
C LYS A 452 -32.88 6.38 -11.41
N LEU A 453 -32.66 7.57 -11.98
CA LEU A 453 -32.99 8.85 -11.32
C LEU A 453 -34.48 8.94 -10.95
N LEU A 454 -35.36 8.45 -11.82
CA LEU A 454 -36.81 8.43 -11.56
C LEU A 454 -37.20 7.33 -10.56
N CYS A 455 -36.58 6.15 -10.62
CA CYS A 455 -36.83 5.07 -9.67
C CYS A 455 -36.42 5.45 -8.25
N HIS A 456 -35.37 6.28 -8.09
CA HIS A 456 -34.93 6.76 -6.79
C HIS A 456 -35.97 7.65 -6.08
N VAL A 457 -36.86 8.30 -6.81
CA VAL A 457 -37.98 9.06 -6.24
C VAL A 457 -39.05 8.11 -5.74
N GLU A 458 -39.07 7.80 -4.44
CA GLU A 458 -39.98 6.83 -3.83
C GLU A 458 -41.46 7.22 -3.92
N ASN A 459 -41.77 8.53 -3.75
CA ASN A 459 -43.12 9.04 -3.79
C ASN A 459 -43.67 9.06 -5.23
N LYS A 460 -44.72 8.23 -5.47
CA LYS A 460 -45.32 8.07 -6.80
C LYS A 460 -45.91 9.35 -7.37
N GLU A 461 -46.61 10.13 -6.56
CA GLU A 461 -47.25 11.40 -7.02
C GLU A 461 -46.19 12.42 -7.42
N LYS A 462 -45.13 12.55 -6.62
CA LYS A 462 -43.97 13.40 -6.91
C LYS A 462 -43.23 12.94 -8.18
N ARG A 463 -43.13 11.62 -8.39
CA ARG A 463 -42.52 11.07 -9.61
C ARG A 463 -43.35 11.41 -10.86
N GLU A 464 -44.67 11.35 -10.77
CA GLU A 464 -45.57 11.75 -11.85
C GLU A 464 -45.44 13.23 -12.17
N GLU A 465 -45.38 14.11 -11.18
CA GLU A 465 -45.07 15.55 -11.35
C GLU A 465 -43.72 15.77 -12.05
N PHE A 466 -42.69 15.04 -11.64
CA PHE A 466 -41.37 15.17 -12.25
C PHE A 466 -41.38 14.73 -13.71
N ILE A 467 -42.07 13.65 -14.05
CA ILE A 467 -42.23 13.18 -15.43
C ILE A 467 -42.94 14.23 -16.30
N GLU A 468 -44.01 14.87 -15.80
CA GLU A 468 -44.69 15.95 -16.52
C GLU A 468 -43.79 17.17 -16.75
N GLN A 469 -43.01 17.53 -15.74
CA GLN A 469 -42.06 18.65 -15.84
C GLN A 469 -40.94 18.32 -16.85
N ILE A 470 -40.38 17.12 -16.81
CA ILE A 470 -39.36 16.68 -17.76
C ILE A 470 -39.89 16.71 -19.19
N LEU A 471 -41.08 16.16 -19.44
CA LEU A 471 -41.71 16.20 -20.77
C LEU A 471 -41.97 17.59 -21.30
N LYS A 472 -42.28 18.52 -20.41
CA LYS A 472 -42.50 19.93 -20.79
C LYS A 472 -41.19 20.58 -21.23
N ASP A 473 -40.10 20.35 -20.50
CA ASP A 473 -38.84 21.09 -20.63
C ASP A 473 -37.81 20.43 -21.58
N ILE A 474 -38.08 19.20 -22.09
CA ILE A 474 -37.30 18.63 -23.18
C ILE A 474 -37.48 19.45 -24.47
N GLU A 475 -36.36 19.76 -25.13
CA GLU A 475 -36.36 20.65 -26.29
C GLU A 475 -36.90 19.99 -27.57
N THR A 476 -36.51 18.71 -27.83
CA THR A 476 -36.79 18.01 -29.10
C THR A 476 -37.88 16.96 -28.96
N TYR A 477 -38.70 16.82 -30.02
CA TYR A 477 -39.74 15.79 -30.04
C TYR A 477 -39.16 14.37 -30.05
N SER A 478 -38.04 14.14 -30.70
CA SER A 478 -37.39 12.83 -30.70
C SER A 478 -36.93 12.42 -29.31
N SER A 479 -36.41 13.33 -28.51
CA SER A 479 -36.04 13.08 -27.10
C SER A 479 -37.26 12.82 -26.22
N LYS A 480 -38.39 13.55 -26.47
CA LYS A 480 -39.66 13.26 -25.76
C LYS A 480 -40.17 11.86 -26.05
N ILE A 481 -40.20 11.45 -27.31
CA ILE A 481 -40.63 10.11 -27.74
C ILE A 481 -39.66 9.07 -27.19
N TYR A 482 -38.37 9.29 -27.28
CA TYR A 482 -37.38 8.39 -26.68
C TYR A 482 -37.61 8.21 -25.18
N PHE A 483 -37.86 9.27 -24.45
CA PHE A 483 -38.14 9.21 -23.03
C PHE A 483 -39.37 8.39 -22.73
N ILE A 484 -40.48 8.58 -23.47
CA ILE A 484 -41.70 7.82 -23.28
C ILE A 484 -41.50 6.35 -23.66
N ASP A 485 -41.02 6.07 -24.86
CA ASP A 485 -40.96 4.71 -25.42
C ASP A 485 -39.86 3.84 -24.78
N THR A 486 -38.76 4.44 -24.37
CA THR A 486 -37.61 3.68 -23.87
C THR A 486 -37.51 3.69 -22.35
N VAL A 487 -37.74 4.86 -21.73
CA VAL A 487 -37.55 5.01 -20.29
C VAL A 487 -38.81 4.67 -19.51
N LEU A 488 -39.96 5.21 -19.91
CA LEU A 488 -41.21 5.03 -19.17
C LEU A 488 -41.86 3.69 -19.40
N THR A 489 -41.61 3.04 -20.56
CA THR A 489 -42.17 1.70 -20.90
C THR A 489 -41.27 0.54 -20.50
N ALA A 490 -39.99 0.78 -20.23
CA ALA A 490 -39.00 -0.27 -19.95
C ALA A 490 -39.18 -0.97 -18.59
N SER A 491 -40.21 -0.71 -17.83
CA SER A 491 -40.36 -1.26 -16.50
C SER A 491 -40.84 -2.73 -16.51
N ILE A 492 -40.04 -3.57 -15.88
CA ILE A 492 -40.24 -5.01 -15.71
C ILE A 492 -41.40 -5.31 -14.72
N ASP A 493 -41.76 -4.37 -13.84
CA ASP A 493 -42.72 -4.54 -12.75
C ASP A 493 -43.96 -3.63 -12.84
N GLY A 494 -44.54 -3.48 -14.02
CA GLY A 494 -45.85 -2.83 -14.16
C GLY A 494 -45.83 -1.33 -14.50
N GLY A 495 -44.77 -0.83 -15.12
CA GLY A 495 -44.69 0.49 -15.74
C GLY A 495 -44.59 1.65 -14.74
N LEU A 496 -43.64 2.56 -14.98
CA LEU A 496 -43.57 3.82 -14.23
C LEU A 496 -44.88 4.60 -14.33
N LEU A 497 -45.70 4.37 -15.40
CA LEU A 497 -47.03 4.96 -15.57
C LEU A 497 -47.96 4.14 -16.48
N PRO A 498 -49.22 3.90 -16.07
CA PRO A 498 -50.28 3.38 -16.94
C PRO A 498 -50.70 4.35 -18.04
N THR A 499 -50.26 5.61 -17.98
CA THR A 499 -50.72 6.73 -18.82
C THR A 499 -49.76 7.13 -19.93
N CYS A 500 -48.67 6.37 -20.17
CA CYS A 500 -47.64 6.72 -21.19
C CYS A 500 -48.24 6.91 -22.61
N THR A 501 -49.24 6.08 -23.00
CA THR A 501 -49.94 6.15 -24.29
C THR A 501 -50.68 7.48 -24.49
N ALA A 502 -51.31 8.02 -23.45
CA ALA A 502 -52.01 9.31 -23.54
C ALA A 502 -51.05 10.49 -23.71
N PHE A 503 -49.88 10.47 -23.06
CA PHE A 503 -48.85 11.48 -23.26
C PHE A 503 -48.23 11.41 -24.66
N LYS A 504 -47.95 10.22 -25.16
CA LYS A 504 -47.41 10.01 -26.50
C LYS A 504 -48.37 10.55 -27.58
N GLY A 505 -49.68 10.22 -27.49
CA GLY A 505 -50.69 10.75 -28.42
C GLY A 505 -50.74 12.29 -28.45
N LYS A 506 -50.71 12.94 -27.28
CA LYS A 506 -50.70 14.41 -27.20
C LYS A 506 -49.45 15.03 -27.83
N ILE A 507 -48.28 14.43 -27.61
CA ILE A 507 -47.01 14.93 -28.16
C ILE A 507 -47.00 14.74 -29.69
N LEU A 508 -47.40 13.59 -30.20
CA LEU A 508 -47.52 13.32 -31.63
C LEU A 508 -48.52 14.27 -32.30
N GLN A 509 -49.66 14.52 -31.69
CA GLN A 509 -50.65 15.46 -32.21
C GLN A 509 -50.10 16.90 -32.27
N LYS A 510 -49.41 17.33 -31.23
CA LYS A 510 -48.77 18.65 -31.19
C LYS A 510 -47.68 18.78 -32.26
N PHE A 511 -46.85 17.73 -32.43
CA PHE A 511 -45.83 17.67 -33.47
C PHE A 511 -46.45 17.78 -34.88
N CYS A 512 -47.52 17.03 -35.18
CA CYS A 512 -48.21 17.11 -36.48
C CYS A 512 -48.75 18.50 -36.79
N ILE A 513 -49.25 19.20 -35.77
CA ILE A 513 -49.73 20.58 -35.92
C ILE A 513 -48.55 21.53 -36.27
N GLU A 514 -47.44 21.46 -35.51
CA GLU A 514 -46.29 22.31 -35.71
C GLU A 514 -45.57 22.07 -37.07
N VAL A 515 -45.44 20.79 -37.47
CA VAL A 515 -44.84 20.41 -38.79
C VAL A 515 -45.74 20.83 -39.96
N GLY A 516 -47.07 20.82 -39.78
CA GLY A 516 -48.01 21.31 -40.78
C GLY A 516 -47.95 22.80 -40.98
N GLU A 517 -47.64 23.56 -39.96
CA GLU A 517 -47.53 25.04 -40.01
C GLU A 517 -46.18 25.54 -40.55
N THR A 518 -45.07 24.84 -40.29
CA THR A 518 -43.71 25.19 -40.73
C THR A 518 -42.90 23.97 -41.17
N PRO A 519 -42.80 23.71 -42.49
CA PRO A 519 -42.02 22.61 -42.99
C PRO A 519 -40.52 22.81 -42.64
N PRO A 520 -39.82 21.76 -42.15
CA PRO A 520 -38.47 21.86 -41.65
C PRO A 520 -37.48 22.13 -42.77
N SER A 521 -36.71 23.21 -42.65
CA SER A 521 -35.65 23.60 -43.59
C SER A 521 -34.23 23.26 -43.11
N ILE A 522 -34.05 22.49 -42.03
CA ILE A 522 -32.77 22.32 -41.36
C ILE A 522 -32.43 20.79 -41.22
N PRO A 523 -31.22 20.33 -41.62
CA PRO A 523 -30.80 18.93 -41.58
C PRO A 523 -30.88 18.29 -40.18
N SER A 524 -30.77 19.04 -39.10
CA SER A 524 -30.90 18.54 -37.72
C SER A 524 -32.34 18.09 -37.38
N ARG A 525 -33.34 18.51 -38.15
CA ARG A 525 -34.75 18.09 -37.97
C ARG A 525 -35.11 16.82 -38.73
N GLU A 526 -34.34 16.40 -39.74
CA GLU A 526 -34.63 15.15 -40.49
C GLU A 526 -34.63 13.92 -39.61
N TRP A 527 -33.68 13.82 -38.68
CA TRP A 527 -33.62 12.69 -37.74
C TRP A 527 -34.76 12.76 -36.70
N ASP A 528 -35.10 13.96 -36.23
CA ASP A 528 -36.21 14.16 -35.29
C ASP A 528 -37.53 13.74 -35.96
N ILE A 529 -37.77 14.15 -37.20
CA ILE A 529 -38.92 13.76 -37.99
C ILE A 529 -38.99 12.26 -38.22
N GLY A 530 -37.88 11.63 -38.61
CA GLY A 530 -37.83 10.19 -38.90
C GLY A 530 -38.21 9.33 -37.68
N ARG A 531 -37.72 9.71 -36.49
CA ARG A 531 -38.05 8.99 -35.26
C ARG A 531 -39.49 9.18 -34.83
N VAL A 532 -40.01 10.40 -34.92
CA VAL A 532 -41.41 10.72 -34.63
C VAL A 532 -42.34 10.02 -35.61
N TYR A 533 -41.97 10.02 -36.91
CA TYR A 533 -42.73 9.33 -37.96
C TYR A 533 -42.78 7.81 -37.74
N ASN A 534 -41.69 7.18 -37.39
CA ASN A 534 -41.66 5.76 -37.09
C ASN A 534 -42.48 5.41 -35.82
N ALA A 535 -42.45 6.27 -34.79
CA ALA A 535 -43.29 6.13 -33.63
C ALA A 535 -44.79 6.26 -33.96
N PHE A 536 -45.13 7.20 -34.87
CA PHE A 536 -46.49 7.38 -35.36
C PHE A 536 -46.98 6.20 -36.20
N LEU A 537 -46.16 5.65 -37.08
CA LEU A 537 -46.52 4.44 -37.84
C LEU A 537 -46.72 3.23 -36.92
N GLY A 538 -45.91 3.05 -35.89
CA GLY A 538 -46.10 1.98 -34.90
C GLY A 538 -47.45 2.07 -34.15
N GLU A 539 -47.92 3.30 -33.89
CA GLU A 539 -49.27 3.46 -33.30
C GLU A 539 -50.42 3.25 -34.29
N LEU A 540 -50.24 3.66 -35.54
CA LEU A 540 -51.23 3.34 -36.59
C LEU A 540 -51.43 1.85 -36.80
N TYR A 541 -50.32 1.07 -36.78
CA TYR A 541 -50.41 -0.39 -36.87
C TYR A 541 -51.11 -1.01 -35.67
N ASN A 542 -50.90 -0.52 -34.45
CA ASN A 542 -51.58 -0.98 -33.25
C ASN A 542 -53.08 -0.58 -33.22
N TRP A 543 -53.47 0.50 -33.91
CA TRP A 543 -54.86 0.92 -34.01
C TRP A 543 -55.67 0.03 -34.97
N GLU A 544 -55.07 -0.43 -36.08
CA GLU A 544 -55.72 -1.35 -37.02
C GLU A 544 -55.95 -2.76 -36.42
N GLU A 545 -55.11 -3.19 -35.48
CA GLU A 545 -55.30 -4.48 -34.77
C GLU A 545 -56.40 -4.42 -33.68
N THR A 546 -56.77 -3.25 -33.19
CA THR A 546 -57.82 -3.09 -32.14
C THR A 546 -59.21 -2.80 -32.70
N GLU A 547 -59.39 -2.53 -34.01
CA GLU A 547 -60.67 -2.29 -34.64
C GLU A 547 -61.22 -3.48 -35.48
N THR A 548 -60.70 -4.66 -35.33
CA THR A 548 -61.36 -5.87 -35.89
C THR A 548 -62.35 -6.46 -34.87
N PRO A 549 -63.64 -6.50 -35.18
CA PRO A 549 -64.73 -6.94 -34.29
C PRO A 549 -64.69 -8.44 -33.96
#